data_7c2eb03ab59c31eee379af6671550010
#
_entry.id   7c2eb03ab59c31eee379af6671550010
#
_cell.length_a   1.000
_cell.length_b   1.000
_cell.length_c   1.000
_cell.angle_alpha   90.00
_cell.angle_beta   90.00
_cell.angle_gamma   90.00
#
_symmetry.space_group_name_H-M   'P 1'
#
loop_
_entity.id
_entity.type
_entity.pdbx_description
1 polymer ?
#
loop_
_entity_poly.entity_id
_entity_poly.type
_entity_poly.pdbx_seq_one_letter_code
_entity_poly.pdbx_strand_id
1 'polypeptide(L)'
;GCVIAGAMEHMEAGRLRRQFEVNTFSHLEFTQNLIPLLPNGRVINISSMASFGIFPFVAPYCASKRALDILFNAMSVEMQGKLNVISIKPGVIATPLWEKSIELNKNALENDTKYSKEMHFMEANAVKNGKKGLPVSKVTALIKKVAAAKNPKSSYTIGLDAFAAEQISKLPPAIINKLMQLGLKKRISSV
;
A
#
# COMPACT_ATOMS: atom_id res chain seq x y z
N GLY A 1 6.75 7.33 1.11
CA GLY A 1 5.81 6.62 1.97
C GLY A 1 6.51 5.88 3.10
N CYS A 2 5.76 5.47 4.10
CA CYS A 2 6.22 4.65 5.21
C CYS A 2 5.24 3.49 5.44
N VAL A 3 5.68 2.46 6.18
CA VAL A 3 4.84 1.34 6.62
C VAL A 3 4.89 1.27 8.14
N ILE A 4 3.79 1.58 8.79
CA ILE A 4 3.63 1.38 10.23
C ILE A 4 2.98 0.02 10.44
N ALA A 5 3.67 -0.83 11.19
CA ALA A 5 3.26 -2.18 11.54
C ALA A 5 2.98 -2.29 13.04
N GLY A 6 2.10 -3.21 13.41
CA GLY A 6 1.73 -3.49 14.79
C GLY A 6 0.34 -4.10 14.90
N ALA A 7 0.06 -4.73 16.03
CA ALA A 7 -1.27 -5.22 16.36
C ALA A 7 -2.23 -4.05 16.52
N MET A 8 -3.40 -4.11 15.91
CA MET A 8 -4.39 -3.01 16.00
C MET A 8 -4.89 -2.78 17.42
N GLU A 9 -4.92 -3.82 18.23
CA GLU A 9 -5.28 -3.74 19.65
C GLU A 9 -4.33 -2.83 20.46
N HIS A 10 -3.04 -2.79 20.06
CA HIS A 10 -2.00 -2.01 20.73
C HIS A 10 -1.54 -0.78 19.91
N MET A 11 -2.23 -0.48 18.80
CA MET A 11 -1.82 0.59 17.89
C MET A 11 -2.08 1.98 18.47
N GLU A 12 -1.04 2.69 18.76
CA GLU A 12 -1.12 4.08 19.23
C GLU A 12 -1.69 5.01 18.16
N ALA A 13 -2.61 5.88 18.57
CA ALA A 13 -3.24 6.84 17.66
C ALA A 13 -2.24 7.79 16.97
N GLY A 14 -1.14 8.14 17.64
CA GLY A 14 -0.07 8.96 17.07
C GLY A 14 0.62 8.28 15.88
N ARG A 15 0.90 6.98 16.00
CA ARG A 15 1.49 6.18 14.92
C ARG A 15 0.54 6.05 13.73
N LEU A 16 -0.75 5.84 14.00
CA LEU A 16 -1.78 5.80 12.96
C LEU A 16 -1.89 7.15 12.22
N ARG A 17 -1.93 8.27 12.95
CA ARG A 17 -1.94 9.61 12.35
C ARG A 17 -0.73 9.83 11.44
N ARG A 18 0.48 9.48 11.89
CA ARG A 18 1.70 9.58 11.08
C ARG A 18 1.63 8.76 9.79
N GLN A 19 1.02 7.56 9.83
CA GLN A 19 0.81 6.74 8.63
C GLN A 19 -0.02 7.47 7.58
N PHE A 20 -1.13 8.08 8.02
CA PHE A 20 -2.02 8.81 7.12
C PHE A 20 -1.40 10.13 6.65
N GLU A 21 -0.73 10.84 7.54
CA GLU A 21 -0.03 12.09 7.19
C GLU A 21 0.94 11.87 6.03
N VAL A 22 1.82 10.86 6.15
CA VAL A 22 2.85 10.59 5.15
C VAL A 22 2.30 9.95 3.88
N ASN A 23 1.32 9.03 3.98
CA ASN A 23 0.90 8.22 2.83
C ASN A 23 -0.37 8.70 2.15
N THR A 24 -1.11 9.62 2.76
CA THR A 24 -2.41 10.07 2.25
C THR A 24 -2.46 11.60 2.15
N PHE A 25 -2.36 12.29 3.26
CA PHE A 25 -2.60 13.73 3.31
C PHE A 25 -1.53 14.53 2.57
N SER A 26 -0.24 14.22 2.78
CA SER A 26 0.85 14.90 2.06
C SER A 26 0.76 14.72 0.54
N HIS A 27 0.30 13.57 0.06
CA HIS A 27 0.12 13.33 -1.38
C HIS A 27 -1.06 14.14 -1.93
N LEU A 28 -2.15 14.20 -1.18
CA LEU A 28 -3.33 14.97 -1.57
C LEU A 28 -3.00 16.46 -1.63
N GLU A 29 -2.43 17.01 -0.55
CA GLU A 29 -2.03 18.41 -0.44
C GLU A 29 -1.04 18.82 -1.54
N PHE A 30 0.01 18.00 -1.75
CA PHE A 30 0.97 18.22 -2.83
C PHE A 30 0.29 18.27 -4.19
N THR A 31 -0.63 17.34 -4.46
CA THR A 31 -1.35 17.30 -5.73
C THR A 31 -2.26 18.50 -5.90
N GLN A 32 -3.02 18.89 -4.86
CA GLN A 32 -3.90 20.06 -4.89
C GLN A 32 -3.13 21.33 -5.24
N ASN A 33 -1.95 21.51 -4.66
CA ASN A 33 -1.09 22.68 -4.96
C ASN A 33 -0.56 22.68 -6.41
N LEU A 34 -0.45 21.51 -7.05
CA LEU A 34 0.00 21.40 -8.44
C LEU A 34 -1.13 21.49 -9.48
N ILE A 35 -2.38 21.25 -9.10
CA ILE A 35 -3.53 21.27 -10.04
C ILE A 35 -3.57 22.54 -10.92
N PRO A 36 -3.38 23.76 -10.38
CA PRO A 36 -3.40 24.97 -11.21
C PRO A 36 -2.34 24.99 -12.31
N LEU A 37 -1.26 24.23 -12.14
CA LEU A 37 -0.15 24.12 -13.08
C LEU A 37 -0.31 22.95 -14.09
N LEU A 38 -1.40 22.19 -13.98
CA LEU A 38 -1.65 20.98 -14.76
C LEU A 38 -2.96 21.08 -15.57
N PRO A 39 -3.14 22.10 -16.44
CA PRO A 39 -4.34 22.19 -17.27
C PRO A 39 -4.43 20.97 -18.18
N ASN A 40 -5.53 20.19 -18.05
CA ASN A 40 -5.71 18.88 -18.70
C ASN A 40 -4.57 17.89 -18.41
N GLY A 41 -4.01 17.99 -17.21
CA GLY A 41 -2.84 17.25 -16.78
C GLY A 41 -3.14 15.81 -16.39
N ARG A 42 -2.06 15.13 -15.97
CA ARG A 42 -2.11 13.73 -15.54
C ARG A 42 -1.39 13.56 -14.22
N VAL A 43 -2.05 12.89 -13.28
CA VAL A 43 -1.46 12.48 -12.02
C VAL A 43 -1.35 10.96 -12.01
N ILE A 44 -0.14 10.44 -11.82
CA ILE A 44 0.11 9.01 -11.65
C ILE A 44 0.37 8.75 -10.18
N ASN A 45 -0.64 8.22 -9.50
CA ASN A 45 -0.59 7.87 -8.09
C ASN A 45 0.06 6.49 -7.92
N ILE A 46 1.14 6.41 -7.15
CA ILE A 46 1.75 5.13 -6.78
C ILE A 46 1.11 4.64 -5.48
N SER A 47 0.11 3.79 -5.64
CA SER A 47 -0.59 3.12 -4.56
C SER A 47 0.13 1.83 -4.15
N SER A 48 -0.57 0.75 -3.89
CA SER A 48 -0.04 -0.55 -3.51
C SER A 48 -1.09 -1.64 -3.66
N MET A 49 -0.67 -2.89 -3.78
CA MET A 49 -1.55 -4.04 -3.58
C MET A 49 -2.23 -4.03 -2.21
N ALA A 50 -1.63 -3.37 -1.23
CA ALA A 50 -2.20 -3.21 0.11
C ALA A 50 -3.54 -2.45 0.11
N SER A 51 -3.83 -1.66 -0.93
CA SER A 51 -5.13 -1.00 -1.08
C SER A 51 -6.27 -1.97 -1.46
N PHE A 52 -5.96 -3.18 -1.89
CA PHE A 52 -6.98 -4.17 -2.26
C PHE A 52 -7.57 -4.92 -1.05
N GLY A 53 -6.84 -5.03 0.06
CA GLY A 53 -7.28 -5.94 1.09
C GLY A 53 -6.82 -5.63 2.50
N ILE A 54 -7.09 -6.60 3.38
CA ILE A 54 -6.70 -6.60 4.77
C ILE A 54 -5.44 -7.45 4.89
N PHE A 55 -4.34 -6.83 5.32
CA PHE A 55 -3.12 -7.55 5.68
C PHE A 55 -2.90 -7.34 7.18
N PRO A 56 -3.04 -8.40 8.00
CA PRO A 56 -2.82 -8.31 9.45
C PRO A 56 -1.47 -7.67 9.79
N PHE A 57 -1.44 -6.94 10.88
CA PHE A 57 -0.28 -6.21 11.42
C PHE A 57 0.27 -5.06 10.55
N VAL A 58 -0.27 -4.84 9.35
CA VAL A 58 0.02 -3.65 8.52
C VAL A 58 -1.26 -2.93 8.10
N ALA A 59 -2.33 -3.07 8.88
CA ALA A 59 -3.62 -2.45 8.62
C ALA A 59 -3.56 -0.92 8.47
N PRO A 60 -2.76 -0.15 9.25
CA PRO A 60 -2.59 1.28 9.04
C PRO A 60 -2.11 1.62 7.63
N TYR A 61 -1.15 0.87 7.11
CA TYR A 61 -0.64 1.04 5.75
C TYR A 61 -1.71 0.72 4.70
N CYS A 62 -2.43 -0.41 4.86
CA CYS A 62 -3.52 -0.78 3.95
C CYS A 62 -4.60 0.31 3.89
N ALA A 63 -5.03 0.77 5.05
CA ALA A 63 -6.04 1.83 5.17
C ALA A 63 -5.57 3.14 4.51
N SER A 64 -4.33 3.56 4.75
CA SER A 64 -3.77 4.77 4.15
C SER A 64 -3.71 4.69 2.62
N LYS A 65 -3.30 3.53 2.06
CA LYS A 65 -3.25 3.32 0.61
C LYS A 65 -4.64 3.20 -0.01
N ARG A 66 -5.60 2.61 0.70
CA ARG A 66 -6.99 2.56 0.25
C ARG A 66 -7.64 3.94 0.27
N ALA A 67 -7.42 4.73 1.33
CA ALA A 67 -7.90 6.10 1.43
C ALA A 67 -7.33 6.96 0.30
N LEU A 68 -6.03 6.86 0.04
CA LEU A 68 -5.37 7.55 -1.07
C LEU A 68 -6.04 7.23 -2.42
N ASP A 69 -6.29 5.96 -2.72
CA ASP A 69 -6.97 5.54 -3.95
C ASP A 69 -8.37 6.15 -4.08
N ILE A 70 -9.15 6.15 -3.01
CA ILE A 70 -10.52 6.68 -3.02
C ILE A 70 -10.50 8.19 -3.25
N LEU A 71 -9.66 8.94 -2.52
CA LEU A 71 -9.56 10.39 -2.63
C LEU A 71 -9.13 10.83 -4.03
N PHE A 72 -8.15 10.14 -4.61
CA PHE A 72 -7.67 10.47 -5.96
C PHE A 72 -8.66 10.08 -7.05
N ASN A 73 -9.39 8.97 -6.88
CA ASN A 73 -10.47 8.62 -7.80
C ASN A 73 -11.63 9.62 -7.74
N ALA A 74 -12.02 10.06 -6.55
CA ALA A 74 -13.03 11.10 -6.37
C ALA A 74 -12.62 12.40 -7.07
N MET A 75 -11.39 12.86 -6.81
CA MET A 75 -10.82 14.03 -7.48
C MET A 75 -10.90 13.93 -9.02
N SER A 76 -10.59 12.76 -9.59
CA SER A 76 -10.66 12.55 -11.05
C SER A 76 -12.09 12.71 -11.59
N VAL A 77 -13.08 12.20 -10.85
CA VAL A 77 -14.50 12.30 -11.22
C VAL A 77 -15.00 13.74 -11.07
N GLU A 78 -14.69 14.41 -9.98
CA GLU A 78 -15.09 15.78 -9.69
C GLU A 78 -14.53 16.78 -10.71
N MET A 79 -13.32 16.56 -11.19
CA MET A 79 -12.68 17.41 -12.19
C MET A 79 -13.13 17.13 -13.64
N GLN A 80 -14.07 16.22 -13.87
CA GLN A 80 -14.73 15.97 -15.15
C GLN A 80 -13.77 15.83 -16.34
N GLY A 81 -12.70 15.08 -16.16
CA GLY A 81 -11.69 14.81 -17.19
C GLY A 81 -10.65 15.93 -17.41
N LYS A 82 -10.74 17.05 -16.72
CA LYS A 82 -9.69 18.10 -16.73
C LYS A 82 -8.40 17.62 -16.05
N LEU A 83 -8.49 16.59 -15.21
CA LEU A 83 -7.37 15.91 -14.59
C LEU A 83 -7.53 14.40 -14.72
N ASN A 84 -6.60 13.75 -15.40
CA ASN A 84 -6.56 12.30 -15.49
C ASN A 84 -5.77 11.74 -14.29
N VAL A 85 -6.45 11.09 -13.36
CA VAL A 85 -5.80 10.38 -12.26
C VAL A 85 -5.69 8.90 -12.58
N ILE A 86 -4.49 8.35 -12.43
CA ILE A 86 -4.17 6.97 -12.73
C ILE A 86 -3.49 6.35 -11.52
N SER A 87 -4.05 5.29 -10.94
CA SER A 87 -3.43 4.56 -9.84
C SER A 87 -2.63 3.37 -10.35
N ILE A 88 -1.34 3.30 -10.01
CA ILE A 88 -0.51 2.11 -10.18
C ILE A 88 -0.45 1.39 -8.85
N LYS A 89 -0.80 0.12 -8.83
CA LYS A 89 -0.88 -0.76 -7.65
C LYS A 89 0.16 -1.87 -7.75
N PRO A 90 1.40 -1.60 -7.32
CA PRO A 90 2.45 -2.60 -7.32
C PRO A 90 2.23 -3.63 -6.21
N GLY A 91 2.70 -4.86 -6.47
CA GLY A 91 2.98 -5.84 -5.44
C GLY A 91 4.22 -5.48 -4.63
N VAL A 92 4.88 -6.49 -4.09
CA VAL A 92 6.12 -6.29 -3.34
C VAL A 92 7.25 -5.83 -4.29
N ILE A 93 7.83 -4.67 -4.02
CA ILE A 93 8.93 -4.09 -4.78
C ILE A 93 10.19 -4.08 -3.93
N ALA A 94 11.33 -4.46 -4.53
CA ALA A 94 12.63 -4.41 -3.89
C ALA A 94 13.10 -2.95 -3.75
N THR A 95 12.87 -2.36 -2.58
CA THR A 95 13.19 -0.97 -2.27
C THR A 95 13.66 -0.82 -0.82
N PRO A 96 14.38 0.27 -0.48
CA PRO A 96 14.75 0.59 0.90
C PRO A 96 13.55 0.83 1.85
N LEU A 97 12.33 0.85 1.35
CA LEU A 97 11.12 0.97 2.17
C LEU A 97 11.06 -0.11 3.25
N TRP A 98 11.49 -1.31 2.94
CA TRP A 98 11.43 -2.45 3.85
C TRP A 98 12.38 -2.30 5.04
N GLU A 99 13.62 -1.89 4.80
CA GLU A 99 14.62 -1.61 5.85
C GLU A 99 14.17 -0.45 6.75
N LYS A 100 13.72 0.65 6.13
CA LYS A 100 13.16 1.80 6.85
C LYS A 100 11.91 1.43 7.65
N SER A 101 11.11 0.48 7.17
CA SER A 101 9.94 -0.04 7.89
C SER A 101 10.35 -0.81 9.15
N ILE A 102 11.38 -1.65 9.09
CA ILE A 102 11.88 -2.38 10.25
C ILE A 102 12.32 -1.40 11.33
N GLU A 103 13.15 -0.44 10.98
CA GLU A 103 13.65 0.59 11.91
C GLU A 103 12.51 1.41 12.53
N LEU A 104 11.55 1.85 11.72
CA LEU A 104 10.39 2.62 12.17
C LEU A 104 9.49 1.85 13.17
N ASN A 105 9.48 0.54 13.08
CA ASN A 105 8.60 -0.31 13.90
C ASN A 105 9.36 -1.03 15.03
N LYS A 106 10.66 -0.83 15.19
CA LYS A 106 11.52 -1.55 16.13
C LYS A 106 10.94 -1.60 17.54
N ASN A 107 10.60 -0.46 18.12
CA ASN A 107 10.03 -0.41 19.47
C ASN A 107 8.71 -1.20 19.60
N ALA A 108 7.86 -1.16 18.57
CA ALA A 108 6.61 -1.92 18.59
C ALA A 108 6.85 -3.42 18.42
N LEU A 109 7.90 -3.81 17.69
CA LEU A 109 8.31 -5.20 17.53
C LEU A 109 8.87 -5.78 18.83
N GLU A 110 9.68 -5.01 19.55
CA GLU A 110 10.37 -5.45 20.79
C GLU A 110 9.43 -5.47 22.02
N ASN A 111 8.47 -4.54 22.10
CA ASN A 111 7.63 -4.34 23.28
C ASN A 111 6.29 -5.11 23.25
N ASP A 112 5.86 -5.61 22.10
CA ASP A 112 4.60 -6.34 21.99
C ASP A 112 4.79 -7.83 22.31
N THR A 113 4.77 -8.17 23.59
CA THR A 113 4.95 -9.56 24.05
C THR A 113 3.81 -10.49 23.66
N LYS A 114 2.58 -9.96 23.52
CA LYS A 114 1.38 -10.75 23.17
C LYS A 114 1.45 -11.26 21.72
N TYR A 115 1.97 -10.43 20.79
CA TYR A 115 2.06 -10.73 19.37
C TYR A 115 3.51 -10.90 18.88
N SER A 116 4.41 -11.28 19.78
CA SER A 116 5.84 -11.38 19.48
C SER A 116 6.16 -12.26 18.26
N LYS A 117 5.53 -13.45 18.16
CA LYS A 117 5.73 -14.36 17.01
C LYS A 117 5.31 -13.74 15.69
N GLU A 118 4.14 -13.11 15.68
CA GLU A 118 3.60 -12.42 14.53
C GLU A 118 4.50 -11.24 14.09
N MET A 119 4.99 -10.50 15.06
CA MET A 119 5.89 -9.36 14.81
C MET A 119 7.22 -9.81 14.21
N HIS A 120 7.88 -10.85 14.76
CA HIS A 120 9.09 -11.43 14.19
C HIS A 120 8.87 -11.99 12.78
N PHE A 121 7.72 -12.64 12.55
CA PHE A 121 7.34 -13.08 11.21
C PHE A 121 7.20 -11.90 10.22
N MET A 122 6.63 -10.77 10.65
CA MET A 122 6.49 -9.57 9.81
C MET A 122 7.85 -8.96 9.48
N GLU A 123 8.77 -8.91 10.44
CA GLU A 123 10.14 -8.44 10.24
C GLU A 123 10.88 -9.32 9.23
N ALA A 124 10.86 -10.63 9.42
CA ALA A 124 11.48 -11.59 8.50
C ALA A 124 10.93 -11.46 7.06
N ASN A 125 9.62 -11.23 6.91
CA ASN A 125 9.02 -10.96 5.61
C ASN A 125 9.48 -9.62 5.03
N ALA A 126 9.64 -8.57 5.82
CA ALA A 126 10.15 -7.29 5.34
C ALA A 126 11.57 -7.43 4.77
N VAL A 127 12.46 -8.14 5.47
CA VAL A 127 13.81 -8.48 4.98
C VAL A 127 13.75 -9.24 3.65
N LYS A 128 12.94 -10.30 3.60
CA LYS A 128 12.75 -11.09 2.38
C LYS A 128 12.23 -10.25 1.21
N ASN A 129 11.25 -9.40 1.48
CA ASN A 129 10.62 -8.54 0.49
C ASN A 129 11.59 -7.51 -0.08
N GLY A 130 12.45 -6.93 0.77
CA GLY A 130 13.52 -6.03 0.33
C GLY A 130 14.47 -6.68 -0.68
N LYS A 131 14.76 -7.98 -0.49
CA LYS A 131 15.70 -8.74 -1.35
C LYS A 131 15.06 -9.36 -2.59
N LYS A 132 13.81 -9.85 -2.50
CA LYS A 132 13.15 -10.68 -3.52
C LYS A 132 11.97 -10.01 -4.20
N GLY A 133 11.69 -8.76 -3.91
CA GLY A 133 10.61 -8.00 -4.54
C GLY A 133 10.83 -7.77 -6.04
N LEU A 134 9.78 -7.37 -6.75
CA LEU A 134 9.86 -6.99 -8.15
C LEU A 134 10.86 -5.82 -8.31
N PRO A 135 11.74 -5.84 -9.32
CA PRO A 135 12.66 -4.73 -9.57
C PRO A 135 11.94 -3.40 -9.81
N VAL A 136 12.45 -2.31 -9.26
CA VAL A 136 11.92 -0.95 -9.44
C VAL A 136 11.78 -0.60 -10.94
N SER A 137 12.71 -1.07 -11.78
CA SER A 137 12.71 -0.86 -13.23
C SER A 137 11.41 -1.29 -13.91
N LYS A 138 10.75 -2.34 -13.42
CA LYS A 138 9.45 -2.79 -13.96
C LYS A 138 8.34 -1.77 -13.70
N VAL A 139 8.32 -1.18 -12.51
CA VAL A 139 7.35 -0.12 -12.16
C VAL A 139 7.65 1.15 -12.96
N THR A 140 8.92 1.53 -13.06
CA THR A 140 9.35 2.70 -13.86
C THR A 140 8.98 2.56 -15.34
N ALA A 141 9.16 1.38 -15.91
CA ALA A 141 8.74 1.10 -17.29
C ALA A 141 7.23 1.26 -17.46
N LEU A 142 6.44 0.76 -16.51
CA LEU A 142 4.98 0.95 -16.52
C LEU A 142 4.60 2.42 -16.39
N ILE A 143 5.23 3.18 -15.49
CA ILE A 143 5.00 4.63 -15.35
C ILE A 143 5.25 5.35 -16.67
N LYS A 144 6.39 5.10 -17.32
CA LYS A 144 6.72 5.69 -18.64
C LYS A 144 5.66 5.36 -19.69
N LYS A 145 5.23 4.09 -19.77
CA LYS A 145 4.18 3.64 -20.69
C LYS A 145 2.86 4.35 -20.43
N VAL A 146 2.45 4.44 -19.17
CA VAL A 146 1.19 5.08 -18.76
C VAL A 146 1.25 6.60 -19.00
N ALA A 147 2.38 7.23 -18.72
CA ALA A 147 2.59 8.65 -18.96
C ALA A 147 2.47 9.02 -20.44
N ALA A 148 2.96 8.16 -21.34
CA ALA A 148 2.93 8.36 -22.79
C ALA A 148 1.61 7.90 -23.47
N ALA A 149 0.77 7.13 -22.77
CA ALA A 149 -0.45 6.57 -23.37
C ALA A 149 -1.47 7.67 -23.71
N LYS A 150 -2.08 7.60 -24.91
CA LYS A 150 -3.13 8.55 -25.32
C LYS A 150 -4.37 8.43 -24.44
N ASN A 151 -4.84 7.19 -24.19
CA ASN A 151 -6.01 6.88 -23.37
C ASN A 151 -5.62 5.83 -22.32
N PRO A 152 -4.99 6.20 -21.20
CA PRO A 152 -4.63 5.27 -20.16
C PRO A 152 -5.87 4.80 -19.39
N LYS A 153 -5.81 3.57 -18.86
CA LYS A 153 -6.80 3.10 -17.86
C LYS A 153 -6.64 3.89 -16.56
N SER A 154 -7.69 3.97 -15.77
CA SER A 154 -7.65 4.61 -14.45
C SER A 154 -6.81 3.84 -13.40
N SER A 155 -6.57 2.53 -13.63
CA SER A 155 -5.80 1.71 -12.71
C SER A 155 -4.98 0.64 -13.42
N TYR A 156 -3.79 0.37 -12.88
CA TYR A 156 -2.87 -0.68 -13.33
C TYR A 156 -2.33 -1.45 -12.13
N THR A 157 -2.41 -2.77 -12.21
CA THR A 157 -1.83 -3.68 -11.22
C THR A 157 -0.55 -4.30 -11.80
N ILE A 158 0.52 -4.40 -11.01
CA ILE A 158 1.80 -5.00 -11.43
C ILE A 158 2.38 -5.89 -10.34
N GLY A 159 2.71 -7.12 -10.72
CA GLY A 159 3.17 -8.19 -9.82
C GLY A 159 2.13 -9.30 -9.68
N LEU A 160 2.56 -10.56 -9.65
CA LEU A 160 1.65 -11.71 -9.50
C LEU A 160 0.92 -11.69 -8.15
N ASP A 161 1.62 -11.26 -7.10
CA ASP A 161 1.11 -11.06 -5.76
C ASP A 161 0.01 -9.98 -5.72
N ALA A 162 0.22 -8.88 -6.44
CA ALA A 162 -0.78 -7.82 -6.56
C ALA A 162 -2.02 -8.29 -7.34
N PHE A 163 -1.85 -9.04 -8.42
CA PHE A 163 -2.96 -9.64 -9.14
C PHE A 163 -3.76 -10.61 -8.27
N ALA A 164 -3.08 -11.45 -7.49
CA ALA A 164 -3.74 -12.35 -6.56
C ALA A 164 -4.55 -11.56 -5.50
N ALA A 165 -3.96 -10.52 -4.91
CA ALA A 165 -4.65 -9.65 -3.94
C ALA A 165 -5.88 -8.96 -4.56
N GLU A 166 -5.77 -8.49 -5.81
CA GLU A 166 -6.89 -7.91 -6.55
C GLU A 166 -8.04 -8.89 -6.76
N GLN A 167 -7.75 -10.16 -7.13
CA GLN A 167 -8.81 -11.16 -7.28
C GLN A 167 -9.45 -11.53 -5.94
N ILE A 168 -8.65 -11.71 -4.89
CA ILE A 168 -9.15 -11.98 -3.54
C ILE A 168 -10.06 -10.86 -3.05
N SER A 169 -9.74 -9.60 -3.36
CA SER A 169 -10.53 -8.44 -2.92
C SER A 169 -11.97 -8.40 -3.49
N LYS A 170 -12.24 -9.17 -4.52
CA LYS A 170 -13.58 -9.30 -5.14
C LYS A 170 -14.49 -10.31 -4.43
N LEU A 171 -13.93 -11.10 -3.50
CA LEU A 171 -14.68 -12.07 -2.72
C LEU A 171 -15.51 -11.40 -1.61
N PRO A 172 -16.56 -12.03 -1.12
CA PRO A 172 -17.30 -11.54 0.04
C PRO A 172 -16.40 -11.36 1.27
N PRO A 173 -16.62 -10.31 2.09
CA PRO A 173 -15.75 -10.01 3.24
C PRO A 173 -15.57 -11.18 4.22
N ALA A 174 -16.61 -11.97 4.45
CA ALA A 174 -16.53 -13.15 5.33
C ALA A 174 -15.52 -14.21 4.81
N ILE A 175 -15.45 -14.40 3.48
CA ILE A 175 -14.49 -15.31 2.87
C ILE A 175 -13.08 -14.74 2.98
N ILE A 176 -12.90 -13.45 2.71
CA ILE A 176 -11.60 -12.77 2.83
C ILE A 176 -11.09 -12.92 4.27
N ASN A 177 -11.91 -12.61 5.27
CA ASN A 177 -11.53 -12.72 6.67
C ASN A 177 -11.09 -14.14 7.04
N LYS A 178 -11.86 -15.15 6.61
CA LYS A 178 -11.52 -16.56 6.84
C LYS A 178 -10.18 -16.96 6.19
N LEU A 179 -9.94 -16.54 4.94
CA LEU A 179 -8.68 -16.79 4.24
C LEU A 179 -7.50 -16.12 4.95
N MET A 180 -7.65 -14.87 5.42
CA MET A 180 -6.60 -14.15 6.14
C MET A 180 -6.29 -14.82 7.49
N GLN A 181 -7.31 -15.25 8.24
CA GLN A 181 -7.12 -15.98 9.51
C GLN A 181 -6.40 -17.31 9.30
N LEU A 182 -6.82 -18.12 8.31
CA LEU A 182 -6.16 -19.39 8.01
C LEU A 182 -4.72 -19.19 7.54
N GLY A 183 -4.48 -18.20 6.68
CA GLY A 183 -3.15 -17.84 6.20
C GLY A 183 -2.23 -17.40 7.34
N LEU A 184 -2.73 -16.62 8.28
CA LEU A 184 -1.97 -16.17 9.45
C LEU A 184 -1.62 -17.36 10.36
N LYS A 185 -2.59 -18.21 10.73
CA LYS A 185 -2.35 -19.41 11.57
C LYS A 185 -1.28 -20.31 10.95
N LYS A 186 -1.38 -20.63 9.66
CA LYS A 186 -0.41 -21.49 8.97
C LYS A 186 1.00 -20.92 8.99
N ARG A 187 1.14 -19.60 8.86
CA ARG A 187 2.44 -18.92 8.82
C ARG A 187 3.11 -18.84 10.19
N ILE A 188 2.31 -18.63 11.25
CA ILE A 188 2.80 -18.58 12.64
C ILE A 188 3.22 -19.97 13.11
N SER A 189 2.51 -21.03 12.73
CA SER A 189 2.88 -22.40 13.10
C SER A 189 4.12 -22.93 12.37
N SER A 190 4.64 -22.21 11.39
CA SER A 190 5.89 -22.56 10.66
C SER A 190 7.13 -21.78 11.14
N VAL A 191 6.99 -20.97 12.18
CA VAL A 191 8.05 -20.25 12.91
C VAL A 191 8.20 -20.81 14.30
#